data_49bcd8c02dff2fe1a751bff206bcf288
#
_entry.id   49bcd8c02dff2fe1a751bff206bcf288
#
_cell.length_a   1.000
_cell.length_b   1.000
_cell.length_c   1.000
_cell.angle_alpha   90.00
_cell.angle_beta   90.00
_cell.angle_gamma   90.00
#
_symmetry.space_group_name_H-M   'P 1'
#
loop_
_entity.id
_entity.type
_entity.pdbx_description
1 polymer ?
#
loop_
_entity_poly.entity_id
_entity_poly.type
_entity_poly.pdbx_seq_one_letter_code
_entity_poly.pdbx_strand_id
1 'polypeptide(L)'
;MNYPAFLPPARLLMGPGPIDADPRVLKAMSNQLIGQFDPKMTECMDETMALYRQVFDTQNRWTFLIDSTSRGAIEAAMVSLLEPGDKVLVPVFGRFGHLLCEIADRCGALVSAINTEWGSVFSPDVIQREMKSTRPKMLAIVQGDTSTTMLQPLKEIGEICREEGVLFY
;
A
#
# COMPACT_ATOMS: atom_id res chain seq x y z
N MET A 1 40.02 -15.56 -1.59
CA MET A 1 38.92 -16.53 -1.52
C MET A 1 38.16 -16.45 -2.84
N ASN A 2 37.94 -17.59 -3.48
CA ASN A 2 37.19 -17.63 -4.73
C ASN A 2 35.78 -18.13 -4.44
N TYR A 3 34.80 -17.26 -4.49
CA TYR A 3 33.40 -17.62 -4.26
C TYR A 3 32.76 -17.96 -5.61
N PRO A 4 32.14 -19.14 -5.75
CA PRO A 4 31.44 -19.49 -7.00
C PRO A 4 30.23 -18.56 -7.18
N ALA A 5 29.84 -18.33 -8.43
CA ALA A 5 28.61 -17.61 -8.73
C ALA A 5 27.42 -18.35 -8.12
N PHE A 6 26.53 -17.60 -7.43
CA PHE A 6 25.29 -18.14 -6.92
C PHE A 6 24.31 -18.39 -8.08
N LEU A 7 23.96 -19.64 -8.29
CA LEU A 7 22.99 -20.07 -9.29
C LEU A 7 21.79 -20.68 -8.57
N PRO A 8 20.73 -19.91 -8.38
CA PRO A 8 19.54 -20.41 -7.70
C PRO A 8 18.87 -21.51 -8.54
N PRO A 9 18.32 -22.56 -7.90
CA PRO A 9 17.56 -23.57 -8.62
C PRO A 9 16.25 -22.97 -9.14
N ALA A 10 15.80 -23.43 -10.31
CA ALA A 10 14.49 -23.07 -10.82
C ALA A 10 13.40 -23.56 -9.89
N ARG A 11 12.48 -22.68 -9.52
CA ARG A 11 11.31 -22.96 -8.69
C ARG A 11 10.11 -22.21 -9.24
N LEU A 12 8.93 -22.79 -9.10
CA LEU A 12 7.66 -22.10 -9.31
C LEU A 12 7.22 -21.51 -7.97
N LEU A 13 7.15 -20.19 -7.89
CA LEU A 13 6.77 -19.49 -6.67
C LEU A 13 5.25 -19.28 -6.64
N MET A 14 4.56 -19.95 -5.72
CA MET A 14 3.10 -19.96 -5.59
C MET A 14 2.59 -19.15 -4.39
N GLY A 15 3.49 -18.38 -3.76
CA GLY A 15 3.16 -17.53 -2.61
C GLY A 15 2.85 -16.07 -3.01
N PRO A 16 2.39 -15.26 -2.06
CA PRO A 16 2.10 -13.83 -2.30
C PRO A 16 3.35 -12.96 -2.44
N GLY A 17 4.52 -13.52 -2.20
CA GLY A 17 5.85 -12.90 -2.33
C GLY A 17 6.92 -13.75 -1.66
N PRO A 18 8.10 -13.89 -2.26
CA PRO A 18 8.52 -13.39 -3.57
C PRO A 18 7.75 -14.04 -4.75
N ILE A 19 7.84 -13.43 -5.93
CA ILE A 19 7.16 -13.87 -7.14
C ILE A 19 8.15 -14.25 -8.24
N ASP A 20 7.70 -15.01 -9.22
CA ASP A 20 8.44 -15.24 -10.47
C ASP A 20 8.34 -13.97 -11.34
N ALA A 21 9.37 -13.11 -11.28
CA ALA A 21 9.39 -11.90 -12.07
C ALA A 21 9.55 -12.22 -13.57
N ASP A 22 8.84 -11.47 -14.41
CA ASP A 22 8.97 -11.59 -15.87
C ASP A 22 10.43 -11.44 -16.30
N PRO A 23 10.94 -12.27 -17.21
CA PRO A 23 12.33 -12.19 -17.67
C PRO A 23 12.73 -10.82 -18.22
N ARG A 24 11.80 -10.04 -18.78
CA ARG A 24 12.06 -8.66 -19.23
C ARG A 24 12.40 -7.74 -18.06
N VAL A 25 11.74 -7.93 -16.91
CA VAL A 25 12.02 -7.17 -15.67
C VAL A 25 13.42 -7.52 -15.17
N LEU A 26 13.73 -8.81 -15.05
CA LEU A 26 15.06 -9.27 -14.61
C LEU A 26 16.18 -8.76 -15.54
N LYS A 27 15.95 -8.77 -16.86
CA LYS A 27 16.89 -8.21 -17.84
C LYS A 27 17.05 -6.69 -17.64
N ALA A 28 15.99 -5.95 -17.44
CA ALA A 28 16.04 -4.50 -17.20
C ALA A 28 16.84 -4.17 -15.94
N MET A 29 16.69 -4.95 -14.86
CA MET A 29 17.43 -4.79 -13.61
C MET A 29 18.95 -5.07 -13.76
N SER A 30 19.39 -5.75 -14.82
CA SER A 30 20.81 -6.03 -15.10
C SER A 30 21.46 -4.98 -16.00
N ASN A 31 20.77 -3.93 -16.40
CA ASN A 31 21.33 -2.85 -17.21
C ASN A 31 22.38 -2.05 -16.43
N GLN A 32 23.26 -1.38 -17.19
CA GLN A 32 24.24 -0.46 -16.62
C GLN A 32 23.53 0.67 -15.89
N LEU A 33 24.07 1.07 -14.74
CA LEU A 33 23.59 2.22 -13.99
C LEU A 33 23.91 3.51 -14.74
N ILE A 34 23.02 4.48 -14.61
CA ILE A 34 23.19 5.85 -15.10
C ILE A 34 23.17 6.83 -13.93
N GLY A 35 23.78 8.00 -14.12
CA GLY A 35 23.83 9.02 -13.06
C GLY A 35 22.46 9.58 -12.74
N GLN A 36 22.24 9.96 -11.49
CA GLN A 36 20.97 10.53 -11.01
C GLN A 36 20.57 11.85 -11.69
N PHE A 37 21.55 12.59 -12.21
CA PHE A 37 21.33 13.86 -12.93
C PHE A 37 21.45 13.69 -14.46
N ASP A 38 21.58 12.47 -14.94
CA ASP A 38 21.59 12.19 -16.38
C ASP A 38 20.21 12.52 -16.97
N PRO A 39 20.13 13.25 -18.10
CA PRO A 39 18.83 13.53 -18.75
C PRO A 39 18.02 12.26 -19.04
N LYS A 40 18.69 11.16 -19.33
CA LYS A 40 18.01 9.86 -19.57
C LYS A 40 17.37 9.30 -18.30
N MET A 41 17.94 9.58 -17.13
CA MET A 41 17.31 9.22 -15.86
C MET A 41 16.02 10.02 -15.63
N THR A 42 16.03 11.31 -15.93
CA THR A 42 14.83 12.16 -15.83
C THR A 42 13.72 11.68 -16.78
N GLU A 43 14.06 11.38 -18.03
CA GLU A 43 13.10 10.79 -18.98
C GLU A 43 12.51 9.48 -18.46
N CYS A 44 13.34 8.59 -17.91
CA CYS A 44 12.89 7.32 -17.34
C CYS A 44 11.94 7.53 -16.15
N MET A 45 12.22 8.50 -15.28
CA MET A 45 11.34 8.84 -14.16
C MET A 45 10.00 9.39 -14.63
N ASP A 46 10.00 10.30 -15.60
CA ASP A 46 8.78 10.89 -16.15
C ASP A 46 7.91 9.83 -16.85
N GLU A 47 8.52 8.93 -17.61
CA GLU A 47 7.84 7.79 -18.24
C GLU A 47 7.25 6.86 -17.18
N THR A 48 8.01 6.54 -16.14
CA THR A 48 7.57 5.70 -15.02
C THR A 48 6.36 6.32 -14.33
N MET A 49 6.40 7.63 -14.02
CA MET A 49 5.26 8.33 -13.43
C MET A 49 4.03 8.31 -14.35
N ALA A 50 4.23 8.45 -15.67
CA ALA A 50 3.14 8.38 -16.65
C ALA A 50 2.49 6.99 -16.70
N LEU A 51 3.29 5.93 -16.65
CA LEU A 51 2.80 4.55 -16.60
C LEU A 51 2.05 4.26 -15.29
N TYR A 52 2.55 4.71 -14.15
CA TYR A 52 1.87 4.54 -12.87
C TYR A 52 0.53 5.31 -12.81
N ARG A 53 0.41 6.48 -13.44
CA ARG A 53 -0.90 7.15 -13.57
C ARG A 53 -1.93 6.28 -14.29
N GLN A 54 -1.52 5.51 -15.30
CA GLN A 54 -2.40 4.57 -16.00
C GLN A 54 -2.77 3.38 -15.11
N VAL A 55 -1.81 2.83 -14.34
CA VAL A 55 -2.08 1.71 -13.42
C VAL A 55 -3.05 2.09 -12.31
N PHE A 56 -2.92 3.30 -11.76
CA PHE A 56 -3.76 3.79 -10.67
C PHE A 56 -5.02 4.52 -11.15
N ASP A 57 -5.23 4.63 -12.47
CA ASP A 57 -6.35 5.38 -13.07
C ASP A 57 -6.49 6.79 -12.45
N THR A 58 -5.39 7.53 -12.40
CA THR A 58 -5.30 8.84 -11.76
C THR A 58 -4.75 9.91 -12.69
N GLN A 59 -5.19 11.16 -12.49
CA GLN A 59 -4.66 12.35 -13.14
C GLN A 59 -3.64 13.09 -12.26
N ASN A 60 -3.34 12.58 -11.09
CA ASN A 60 -2.38 13.21 -10.17
C ASN A 60 -1.01 13.33 -10.83
N ARG A 61 -0.47 14.55 -10.88
CA ARG A 61 0.84 14.82 -11.49
C ARG A 61 1.94 14.00 -10.79
N TRP A 62 1.92 14.00 -9.47
CA TRP A 62 2.91 13.34 -8.64
C TRP A 62 2.46 11.92 -8.29
N THR A 63 2.77 11.00 -9.19
CA THR A 63 2.53 9.55 -9.03
C THR A 63 3.87 8.86 -9.23
N PHE A 64 4.58 8.55 -8.16
CA PHE A 64 5.97 8.11 -8.19
C PHE A 64 6.22 6.93 -7.25
N LEU A 65 7.35 6.27 -7.45
CA LEU A 65 7.81 5.20 -6.59
C LEU A 65 8.53 5.76 -5.35
N ILE A 66 8.31 5.09 -4.23
CA ILE A 66 9.15 5.25 -3.05
C ILE A 66 10.21 4.14 -3.09
N ASP A 67 11.48 4.53 -3.03
CA ASP A 67 12.61 3.58 -2.96
C ASP A 67 12.64 2.91 -1.59
N SER A 68 11.78 1.94 -1.42
CA SER A 68 11.55 1.23 -0.17
C SER A 68 10.80 -0.08 -0.41
N THR A 69 10.57 -0.83 0.67
CA THR A 69 9.54 -1.87 0.67
C THR A 69 8.14 -1.22 0.63
N SER A 70 7.10 -2.01 0.30
CA SER A 70 5.71 -1.52 0.33
C SER A 70 5.31 -0.91 1.69
N ARG A 71 5.90 -1.38 2.80
CA ARG A 71 5.67 -0.81 4.13
C ARG A 71 6.19 0.62 4.25
N GLY A 72 7.33 0.93 3.64
CA GLY A 72 7.84 2.30 3.62
C GLY A 72 6.93 3.25 2.83
N ALA A 73 6.26 2.77 1.77
CA ALA A 73 5.27 3.56 1.05
C ALA A 73 4.00 3.81 1.90
N ILE A 74 3.57 2.82 2.70
CA ILE A 74 2.47 2.99 3.67
C ILE A 74 2.83 4.07 4.70
N GLU A 75 4.02 3.97 5.28
CA GLU A 75 4.52 4.95 6.26
C GLU A 75 4.64 6.34 5.65
N ALA A 76 5.21 6.46 4.45
CA ALA A 76 5.32 7.73 3.74
C ALA A 76 3.96 8.40 3.50
N ALA A 77 2.93 7.62 3.12
CA ALA A 77 1.57 8.13 2.96
C ALA A 77 0.99 8.62 4.30
N MET A 78 1.12 7.83 5.36
CA MET A 78 0.57 8.18 6.68
C MET A 78 1.28 9.40 7.29
N VAL A 79 2.61 9.45 7.27
CA VAL A 79 3.39 10.61 7.76
C VAL A 79 3.06 11.88 6.98
N SER A 80 2.76 11.76 5.68
CA SER A 80 2.43 12.93 4.85
C SER A 80 1.02 13.46 5.08
N LEU A 81 0.10 12.62 5.55
CA LEU A 81 -1.34 12.94 5.65
C LEU A 81 -1.82 13.13 7.09
N LEU A 82 -1.10 12.59 8.08
CA LEU A 82 -1.49 12.60 9.49
C LEU A 82 -0.57 13.49 10.30
N GLU A 83 -1.18 14.18 11.27
CA GLU A 83 -0.50 14.90 12.34
C GLU A 83 -0.71 14.14 13.67
N PRO A 84 0.21 14.29 14.64
CA PRO A 84 0.01 13.71 15.96
C PRO A 84 -1.33 14.10 16.57
N GLY A 85 -2.10 13.12 17.02
CA GLY A 85 -3.45 13.30 17.56
C GLY A 85 -4.58 13.18 16.54
N ASP A 86 -4.30 13.09 15.24
CA ASP A 86 -5.32 12.77 14.24
C ASP A 86 -5.92 11.38 14.47
N LYS A 87 -7.22 11.24 14.28
CA LYS A 87 -7.92 9.97 14.45
C LYS A 87 -7.88 9.15 13.18
N VAL A 88 -7.54 7.88 13.32
CA VAL A 88 -7.53 6.91 12.22
C VAL A 88 -8.41 5.72 12.59
N LEU A 89 -9.37 5.38 11.74
CA LEU A 89 -10.16 4.17 11.85
C LEU A 89 -9.51 3.07 11.02
N VAL A 90 -9.27 1.91 11.64
CA VAL A 90 -8.64 0.76 10.97
C VAL A 90 -9.51 -0.49 11.14
N PRO A 91 -10.23 -0.90 10.10
CA PRO A 91 -10.89 -2.21 10.07
C PRO A 91 -9.86 -3.33 9.91
N VAL A 92 -9.81 -4.25 10.87
CA VAL A 92 -8.82 -5.33 10.96
C VAL A 92 -9.51 -6.67 10.74
N PHE A 93 -9.21 -7.32 9.62
CA PHE A 93 -9.68 -8.67 9.27
C PHE A 93 -8.55 -9.62 8.91
N GLY A 94 -7.30 -9.23 9.20
CA GLY A 94 -6.09 -10.01 9.00
C GLY A 94 -4.85 -9.26 9.50
N ARG A 95 -3.69 -9.86 9.23
CA ARG A 95 -2.40 -9.36 9.74
C ARG A 95 -2.06 -7.94 9.24
N PHE A 96 -2.42 -7.62 8.00
CA PHE A 96 -2.06 -6.33 7.43
C PHE A 96 -2.88 -5.18 8.01
N GLY A 97 -4.09 -5.43 8.52
CA GLY A 97 -4.82 -4.46 9.31
C GLY A 97 -4.07 -4.07 10.60
N HIS A 98 -3.50 -5.05 11.31
CA HIS A 98 -2.64 -4.77 12.46
C HIS A 98 -1.39 -3.95 12.09
N LEU A 99 -0.80 -4.21 10.92
CA LEU A 99 0.34 -3.41 10.44
C LEU A 99 -0.06 -1.94 10.19
N LEU A 100 -1.25 -1.69 9.64
CA LEU A 100 -1.76 -0.33 9.48
C LEU A 100 -1.93 0.38 10.84
N CYS A 101 -2.45 -0.33 11.85
CA CYS A 101 -2.54 0.19 13.21
C CYS A 101 -1.16 0.58 13.76
N GLU A 102 -0.17 -0.30 13.63
CA GLU A 102 1.20 -0.04 14.10
C GLU A 102 1.83 1.17 13.43
N ILE A 103 1.68 1.31 12.12
CA ILE A 103 2.25 2.44 11.36
C ILE A 103 1.55 3.75 11.75
N ALA A 104 0.21 3.76 11.80
CA ALA A 104 -0.54 4.94 12.19
C ALA A 104 -0.20 5.41 13.63
N ASP A 105 -0.08 4.47 14.57
CA ASP A 105 0.31 4.75 15.95
C ASP A 105 1.72 5.37 16.03
N ARG A 106 2.68 4.83 15.27
CA ARG A 106 4.04 5.40 15.18
C ARG A 106 4.08 6.81 14.58
N CYS A 107 3.12 7.13 13.73
CA CYS A 107 2.93 8.50 13.22
C CYS A 107 2.27 9.44 14.25
N GLY A 108 1.95 8.94 15.45
CA GLY A 108 1.30 9.71 16.53
C GLY A 108 -0.20 9.83 16.39
N ALA A 109 -0.85 9.05 15.53
CA ALA A 109 -2.29 9.05 15.37
C ALA A 109 -3.01 8.34 16.53
N LEU A 110 -4.26 8.76 16.78
CA LEU A 110 -5.17 8.07 17.70
C LEU A 110 -5.92 6.97 16.91
N VAL A 111 -5.45 5.74 17.04
CA VAL A 111 -5.95 4.60 16.27
C VAL A 111 -7.18 4.00 16.92
N SER A 112 -8.29 3.92 16.16
CA SER A 112 -9.48 3.16 16.51
C SER A 112 -9.52 1.90 15.64
N ALA A 113 -9.12 0.76 16.20
CA ALA A 113 -9.20 -0.51 15.50
C ALA A 113 -10.57 -1.19 15.74
N ILE A 114 -11.21 -1.62 14.67
CA ILE A 114 -12.38 -2.50 14.74
C ILE A 114 -12.01 -3.87 14.17
N ASN A 115 -12.39 -4.93 14.84
CA ASN A 115 -11.99 -6.28 14.50
C ASN A 115 -13.19 -7.12 14.03
N THR A 116 -12.94 -8.03 13.11
CA THR A 116 -13.87 -9.10 12.74
C THR A 116 -13.14 -10.45 12.77
N GLU A 117 -13.89 -11.53 12.68
CA GLU A 117 -13.31 -12.87 12.60
C GLU A 117 -12.47 -13.01 11.32
N TRP A 118 -11.36 -13.71 11.41
CA TRP A 118 -10.53 -14.02 10.25
C TRP A 118 -11.31 -14.93 9.29
N GLY A 119 -11.27 -14.57 8.01
CA GLY A 119 -12.12 -15.20 6.98
C GLY A 119 -13.40 -14.42 6.69
N SER A 120 -13.61 -13.30 7.37
CA SER A 120 -14.72 -12.36 7.13
C SER A 120 -14.20 -10.99 6.69
N VAL A 121 -15.08 -10.18 6.11
CA VAL A 121 -14.84 -8.78 5.72
C VAL A 121 -15.89 -7.88 6.37
N PHE A 122 -15.68 -6.58 6.36
CA PHE A 122 -16.62 -5.61 6.91
C PHE A 122 -17.71 -5.24 5.90
N SER A 123 -18.96 -5.13 6.38
CA SER A 123 -20.02 -4.51 5.59
C SER A 123 -19.87 -2.97 5.60
N PRO A 124 -20.32 -2.27 4.54
CA PRO A 124 -20.30 -0.82 4.47
C PRO A 124 -21.02 -0.16 5.65
N ASP A 125 -22.15 -0.72 6.09
CA ASP A 125 -22.93 -0.18 7.23
C ASP A 125 -22.15 -0.17 8.54
N VAL A 126 -21.35 -1.21 8.80
CA VAL A 126 -20.48 -1.26 9.98
C VAL A 126 -19.44 -0.16 9.91
N ILE A 127 -18.79 -0.01 8.77
CA ILE A 127 -17.79 1.03 8.54
C ILE A 127 -18.41 2.42 8.73
N GLN A 128 -19.56 2.67 8.11
CA GLN A 128 -20.25 3.97 8.23
C GLN A 128 -20.62 4.30 9.68
N ARG A 129 -21.16 3.34 10.42
CA ARG A 129 -21.50 3.52 11.83
C ARG A 129 -20.27 3.88 12.66
N GLU A 130 -19.17 3.17 12.49
CA GLU A 130 -17.94 3.41 13.22
C GLU A 130 -17.28 4.74 12.81
N MET A 131 -17.35 5.14 11.55
CA MET A 131 -16.90 6.45 11.09
C MET A 131 -17.69 7.60 11.75
N LYS A 132 -19.03 7.48 11.83
CA LYS A 132 -19.87 8.47 12.51
C LYS A 132 -19.58 8.58 13.99
N SER A 133 -19.25 7.45 14.64
CA SER A 133 -18.93 7.40 16.07
C SER A 133 -17.55 8.00 16.36
N THR A 134 -16.52 7.60 15.60
CA THR A 134 -15.12 7.97 15.86
C THR A 134 -14.75 9.31 15.23
N ARG A 135 -15.41 9.70 14.14
CA ARG A 135 -15.10 10.89 13.32
C ARG A 135 -13.62 10.94 12.97
N PRO A 136 -13.10 9.93 12.23
CA PRO A 136 -11.69 9.86 11.90
C PRO A 136 -11.34 10.85 10.79
N LYS A 137 -10.09 11.30 10.75
CA LYS A 137 -9.52 12.00 9.60
C LYS A 137 -9.26 11.04 8.43
N MET A 138 -8.93 9.79 8.76
CA MET A 138 -8.59 8.76 7.77
C MET A 138 -9.24 7.43 8.14
N LEU A 139 -9.79 6.75 7.13
CA LEU A 139 -10.07 5.31 7.14
C LEU A 139 -8.92 4.61 6.43
N ALA A 140 -8.17 3.79 7.14
CA ALA A 140 -7.11 2.96 6.57
C ALA A 140 -7.54 1.48 6.58
N ILE A 141 -7.70 0.89 5.39
CA ILE A 141 -8.23 -0.47 5.25
C ILE A 141 -7.43 -1.27 4.22
N VAL A 142 -7.21 -2.53 4.51
CA VAL A 142 -6.59 -3.48 3.58
C VAL A 142 -7.62 -3.93 2.55
N GLN A 143 -7.29 -3.90 1.25
CA GLN A 143 -8.17 -4.46 0.22
C GLN A 143 -8.06 -5.99 0.16
N GLY A 144 -6.84 -6.50 0.03
CA GLY A 144 -6.59 -7.95 -0.03
C GLY A 144 -5.62 -8.36 1.07
N ASP A 145 -6.10 -9.10 2.06
CA ASP A 145 -5.25 -9.60 3.13
C ASP A 145 -4.81 -11.04 2.84
N THR A 146 -3.54 -11.20 2.45
CA THR A 146 -2.97 -12.51 2.10
C THR A 146 -2.86 -13.46 3.28
N SER A 147 -2.95 -12.96 4.52
CA SER A 147 -2.93 -13.81 5.72
C SER A 147 -4.24 -14.55 5.96
N THR A 148 -5.35 -14.02 5.42
CA THR A 148 -6.69 -14.57 5.55
C THR A 148 -7.31 -14.96 4.21
N THR A 149 -6.64 -14.63 3.10
CA THR A 149 -7.12 -14.82 1.71
C THR A 149 -8.42 -14.07 1.38
N MET A 150 -8.73 -13.03 2.16
CA MET A 150 -9.96 -12.26 2.00
C MET A 150 -9.73 -11.02 1.14
N LEU A 151 -10.74 -10.71 0.33
CA LEU A 151 -10.81 -9.49 -0.48
C LEU A 151 -11.97 -8.63 0.02
N GLN A 152 -11.63 -7.46 0.58
CA GLN A 152 -12.60 -6.47 1.05
C GLN A 152 -13.15 -5.66 -0.14
N PRO A 153 -14.48 -5.67 -0.39
CA PRO A 153 -15.08 -4.77 -1.37
C PRO A 153 -14.95 -3.31 -0.91
N LEU A 154 -14.43 -2.44 -1.79
CA LEU A 154 -14.10 -1.06 -1.41
C LEU A 154 -15.02 0.00 -2.02
N LYS A 155 -15.82 -0.32 -3.05
CA LYS A 155 -16.59 0.67 -3.80
C LYS A 155 -17.49 1.51 -2.89
N GLU A 156 -18.40 0.86 -2.18
CA GLU A 156 -19.38 1.53 -1.30
C GLU A 156 -18.66 2.23 -0.12
N ILE A 157 -17.59 1.63 0.41
CA ILE A 157 -16.77 2.24 1.48
C ILE A 157 -16.13 3.53 0.99
N GLY A 158 -15.61 3.55 -0.24
CA GLY A 158 -15.04 4.75 -0.85
C GLY A 158 -16.07 5.85 -1.08
N GLU A 159 -17.31 5.48 -1.44
CA GLU A 159 -18.43 6.40 -1.55
C GLU A 159 -18.77 7.03 -0.19
N ILE A 160 -18.87 6.23 0.86
CA ILE A 160 -19.08 6.69 2.25
C ILE A 160 -17.95 7.63 2.70
N CYS A 161 -16.69 7.28 2.47
CA CYS A 161 -15.56 8.14 2.82
C CYS A 161 -15.64 9.52 2.14
N ARG A 162 -16.05 9.55 0.87
CA ARG A 162 -16.23 10.79 0.12
C ARG A 162 -17.35 11.65 0.68
N GLU A 163 -18.49 11.04 1.01
CA GLU A 163 -19.65 11.72 1.60
C GLU A 163 -19.33 12.30 2.98
N GLU A 164 -18.60 11.58 3.80
CA GLU A 164 -18.22 11.98 5.16
C GLU A 164 -16.96 12.88 5.20
N GLY A 165 -16.30 13.11 4.04
CA GLY A 165 -15.08 13.92 3.95
C GLY A 165 -13.87 13.29 4.63
N VAL A 166 -13.81 11.95 4.70
CA VAL A 166 -12.75 11.18 5.34
C VAL A 166 -11.73 10.73 4.29
N LEU A 167 -10.44 10.87 4.60
CA LEU A 167 -9.39 10.32 3.73
C LEU A 167 -9.51 8.80 3.66
N PHE A 168 -9.48 8.25 2.45
CA PHE A 168 -9.59 6.82 2.20
C PHE A 168 -8.24 6.27 1.76
N TYR A 169 -7.62 5.48 2.63
CA TYR A 169 -6.34 4.82 2.39
C TYR A 169 -6.52 3.30 2.30
#